data_2572b730f3ba078c6c069176c4b1f865
#
_entry.id   2572b730f3ba078c6c069176c4b1f865
#
_cell.length_a   1.000
_cell.length_b   1.000
_cell.length_c   1.000
_cell.angle_alpha   90.00
_cell.angle_beta   90.00
_cell.angle_gamma   90.00
#
_symmetry.space_group_name_H-M   'P 1'
#
loop_
_entity.id
_entity.type
_entity.pdbx_description
1 polymer ?
#
loop_
_entity_poly.entity_id
_entity_poly.type
_entity_poly.pdbx_seq_one_letter_code
_entity_poly.pdbx_strand_id
1 'polypeptide(L)'
;TPLFPFGFGLSYTRFDWSDLKVTEQGDNFIAEISVTNTGARAGSDVVQIYVEDANPIMPRPLRELKGFSKLHLEPGETKTTRIILTPRSFAVFDVESHEWIARSGTFVIGAARNAADIVSSTEINRSSEWRSKP
;
A
#
# COMPACT_ATOMS: atom_id res chain seq x y z
N THR A 1 -17.82 -18.18 -11.15
CA THR A 1 -17.67 -18.54 -10.66
C THR A 1 -17.71 -18.83 -10.59
N PRO A 2 -17.57 -19.23 -10.85
CA PRO A 2 -17.27 -19.89 -10.57
C PRO A 2 -17.26 -20.29 -10.34
N LEU A 3 -16.99 -20.65 -10.51
CA LEU A 3 -16.81 -21.25 -9.92
C LEU A 3 -16.48 -21.44 -9.77
N PHE A 4 -15.92 -21.80 -9.85
CA PHE A 4 -15.36 -22.15 -9.25
C PHE A 4 -14.88 -22.03 -9.29
N PRO A 5 -14.59 -21.79 -9.71
CA PRO A 5 -13.96 -22.02 -9.26
C PRO A 5 -13.53 -21.95 -8.97
N PHE A 6 -13.00 -22.05 -9.06
CA PHE A 6 -12.59 -22.12 -8.21
C PHE A 6 -12.82 -22.60 -7.41
N GLY A 7 -12.89 -22.95 -7.21
CA GLY A 7 -13.00 -23.35 -6.27
C GLY A 7 -13.68 -23.85 -5.89
N PHE A 8 -13.80 -24.49 -5.77
CA PHE A 8 -14.29 -24.80 -5.21
C PHE A 8 -14.31 -25.44 -4.30
N GLY A 9 -14.68 -25.64 -3.97
CA GLY A 9 -14.83 -26.17 -2.66
C GLY A 9 -13.72 -25.98 -1.86
N LEU A 10 -13.24 -25.11 -2.13
CA LEU A 10 -12.10 -24.79 -1.59
C LEU A 10 -12.14 -24.23 -0.29
N SER A 11 -11.09 -24.13 0.28
CA SER A 11 -10.94 -23.51 1.51
C SER A 11 -11.29 -22.08 1.35
N TYR A 12 -12.45 -21.76 1.72
CA TYR A 12 -12.98 -20.48 1.54
C TYR A 12 -12.90 -19.76 2.87
N THR A 13 -12.24 -18.64 2.88
CA THR A 13 -12.19 -17.82 4.07
C THR A 13 -12.36 -16.36 3.70
N ARG A 14 -12.64 -15.52 4.69
CA ARG A 14 -12.93 -14.12 4.48
C ARG A 14 -12.02 -13.29 5.35
N PHE A 15 -11.60 -12.15 4.82
CA PHE A 15 -10.72 -11.24 5.54
C PHE A 15 -11.35 -9.86 5.60
N ASP A 16 -11.44 -9.32 6.79
CA ASP A 16 -11.88 -7.93 6.99
C ASP A 16 -10.65 -7.09 7.26
N TRP A 17 -10.60 -5.93 6.63
CA TRP A 17 -9.50 -4.98 6.78
C TRP A 17 -9.97 -3.77 7.57
N SER A 18 -9.12 -3.28 8.47
CA SER A 18 -9.34 -1.97 9.10
C SER A 18 -9.12 -0.87 8.07
N ASP A 19 -9.51 0.35 8.40
CA ASP A 19 -9.15 1.49 7.58
C ASP A 19 -7.64 1.68 7.59
N LEU A 20 -7.12 2.16 6.48
CA LEU A 20 -5.71 2.49 6.38
C LEU A 20 -5.39 3.65 7.30
N LYS A 21 -4.36 3.46 8.11
CA LYS A 21 -3.86 4.50 9.00
C LYS A 21 -2.45 4.85 8.56
N VAL A 22 -2.21 6.13 8.29
CA VAL A 22 -0.88 6.59 7.90
C VAL A 22 -0.40 7.60 8.93
N THR A 23 0.79 7.36 9.45
CA THR A 23 1.39 8.22 10.46
C THR A 23 2.71 8.76 9.93
N GLU A 24 2.92 10.05 10.08
CA GLU A 24 4.18 10.66 9.71
C GLU A 24 5.19 10.45 10.83
N GLN A 25 6.41 10.05 10.48
CA GLN A 25 7.47 9.82 11.45
C GLN A 25 8.78 10.31 10.84
N GLY A 26 9.19 11.52 11.22
CA GLY A 26 10.34 12.16 10.61
C GLY A 26 10.06 12.39 9.13
N ASP A 27 10.96 11.93 8.27
CA ASP A 27 10.79 12.04 6.82
C ASP A 27 10.01 10.87 6.24
N ASN A 28 9.62 9.90 7.06
CA ASN A 28 8.94 8.69 6.62
C ASN A 28 7.46 8.75 6.95
N PHE A 29 6.69 7.90 6.26
CA PHE A 29 5.30 7.66 6.58
C PHE A 29 5.13 6.17 6.83
N ILE A 30 4.31 5.83 7.82
CA ILE A 30 4.05 4.44 8.16
C ILE A 30 2.60 4.13 7.81
N ALA A 31 2.41 3.21 6.87
CA ALA A 31 1.09 2.74 6.47
C ALA A 31 0.74 1.49 7.26
N GLU A 32 -0.39 1.52 7.94
CA GLU A 32 -0.79 0.46 8.84
C GLU A 32 -2.18 -0.06 8.51
N ILE A 33 -2.32 -1.37 8.40
CA ILE A 33 -3.59 -2.05 8.16
C ILE A 33 -3.66 -3.26 9.06
N SER A 34 -4.81 -3.48 9.66
CA SER A 34 -5.11 -4.69 10.41
C SER A 34 -6.04 -5.57 9.60
N VAL A 35 -5.72 -6.84 9.51
CA VAL A 35 -6.50 -7.82 8.75
C VAL A 35 -6.97 -8.89 9.72
N THR A 36 -8.26 -9.21 9.69
CA THR A 36 -8.86 -10.23 10.54
C THR A 36 -9.44 -11.32 9.65
N ASN A 37 -9.14 -12.56 9.97
CA ASN A 37 -9.76 -13.68 9.29
C ASN A 37 -11.11 -13.93 9.95
N THR A 38 -12.20 -13.61 9.25
CA THR A 38 -13.57 -13.80 9.77
C THR A 38 -14.21 -15.07 9.24
N GLY A 39 -13.46 -15.86 8.47
CA GLY A 39 -13.94 -17.12 7.95
C GLY A 39 -13.69 -18.28 8.91
N ALA A 40 -14.03 -19.46 8.45
CA ALA A 40 -13.94 -20.67 9.26
C ALA A 40 -12.64 -21.46 9.03
N ARG A 41 -11.80 -21.01 8.12
CA ARG A 41 -10.57 -21.71 7.76
C ARG A 41 -9.39 -20.77 7.79
N ALA A 42 -8.22 -21.32 8.04
CA ALA A 42 -6.97 -20.57 7.93
C ALA A 42 -6.74 -20.17 6.47
N GLY A 43 -6.07 -19.05 6.26
CA GLY A 43 -5.73 -18.61 4.92
C GLY A 43 -4.76 -17.46 4.95
N SER A 44 -4.38 -17.00 3.76
CA SER A 44 -3.45 -15.89 3.62
C SER A 44 -4.09 -14.78 2.82
N ASP A 45 -3.74 -13.56 3.16
CA ASP A 45 -4.14 -12.38 2.41
C ASP A 45 -2.91 -11.52 2.15
N VAL A 46 -2.96 -10.71 1.10
CA VAL A 46 -1.85 -9.84 0.74
C VAL A 46 -2.32 -8.40 0.82
N VAL A 47 -1.57 -7.60 1.56
CA VAL A 47 -1.80 -6.15 1.63
C VAL A 47 -0.77 -5.48 0.74
N GLN A 48 -1.22 -4.72 -0.25
CA GLN A 48 -0.36 -3.94 -1.12
C GLN A 48 -0.54 -2.47 -0.82
N ILE A 49 0.56 -1.73 -0.76
CA ILE A 49 0.52 -0.29 -0.55
C ILE A 49 0.96 0.40 -1.82
N TYR A 50 0.07 1.24 -2.35
CA TYR A 50 0.30 2.02 -3.55
C TYR A 50 0.42 3.49 -3.18
N VAL A 51 1.24 4.20 -3.95
CA VAL A 51 1.39 5.65 -3.83
C VAL A 51 0.98 6.28 -5.15
N GLU A 52 0.17 7.33 -5.06
CA GLU A 52 -0.26 8.10 -6.20
C GLU A 52 0.15 9.55 -5.97
N ASP A 53 0.84 10.15 -6.95
CA ASP A 53 1.21 11.55 -6.88
C ASP A 53 0.02 12.38 -7.39
N ALA A 54 -0.52 13.23 -6.53
CA ALA A 54 -1.71 14.02 -6.87
C ALA A 54 -1.39 15.11 -7.89
N ASN A 55 -0.11 15.50 -8.02
CA ASN A 55 0.29 16.57 -8.93
C ASN A 55 1.72 16.32 -9.41
N PRO A 56 1.94 15.34 -10.29
CA PRO A 56 3.30 14.93 -10.65
C PRO A 56 4.06 16.03 -11.40
N ILE A 57 5.36 16.13 -11.09
CA ILE A 57 6.26 17.09 -11.74
C ILE A 57 6.73 16.57 -13.09
N MET A 58 6.51 15.30 -13.38
CA MET A 58 6.83 14.69 -14.66
C MET A 58 5.93 13.47 -14.84
N PRO A 59 5.77 12.97 -16.08
CA PRO A 59 4.91 11.81 -16.30
C PRO A 59 5.35 10.61 -15.48
N ARG A 60 4.38 9.95 -14.86
CA ARG A 60 4.59 8.74 -14.09
C ARG A 60 3.30 7.95 -14.04
N PRO A 61 3.36 6.65 -13.70
CA PRO A 61 2.14 5.85 -13.55
C PRO A 61 1.21 6.46 -12.51
N LEU A 62 -0.10 6.26 -12.71
CA LEU A 62 -1.10 6.79 -11.81
C LEU A 62 -0.86 6.29 -10.38
N ARG A 63 -0.61 5.00 -10.22
CA ARG A 63 -0.32 4.40 -8.93
C ARG A 63 0.90 3.52 -9.04
N GLU A 64 1.71 3.53 -8.00
CA GLU A 64 2.93 2.73 -7.97
C GLU A 64 2.93 1.88 -6.71
N LEU A 65 3.19 0.59 -6.88
CA LEU A 65 3.30 -0.32 -5.75
C LEU A 65 4.60 -0.04 -5.01
N LYS A 66 4.51 0.28 -3.73
CA LYS A 66 5.68 0.65 -2.93
C LYS A 66 5.96 -0.30 -1.79
N GLY A 67 5.06 -1.22 -1.51
CA GLY A 67 5.30 -2.22 -0.48
C GLY A 67 4.16 -3.22 -0.44
N PHE A 68 4.45 -4.37 0.14
CA PHE A 68 3.41 -5.37 0.33
C PHE A 68 3.76 -6.26 1.51
N SER A 69 2.74 -6.94 2.03
CA SER A 69 2.91 -7.88 3.13
C SER A 69 1.92 -9.02 2.94
N LYS A 70 2.40 -10.25 3.08
CA LYS A 70 1.54 -11.42 3.04
C LYS A 70 1.32 -11.88 4.47
N LEU A 71 0.05 -12.01 4.85
CA LEU A 71 -0.34 -12.39 6.20
C LEU A 71 -1.05 -13.71 6.17
N HIS A 72 -0.59 -14.65 7.01
CA HIS A 72 -1.29 -15.91 7.21
C HIS A 72 -2.05 -15.83 8.52
N LEU A 73 -3.35 -16.14 8.48
CA LEU A 73 -4.23 -15.95 9.61
C LEU A 73 -5.08 -17.18 9.87
N GLU A 74 -5.11 -17.59 11.13
CA GLU A 74 -6.05 -18.62 11.57
C GLU A 74 -7.44 -18.00 11.74
N PRO A 75 -8.52 -18.81 11.77
CA PRO A 75 -9.85 -18.25 11.98
C PRO A 75 -9.90 -17.40 13.25
N GLY A 76 -10.44 -16.21 13.12
CA GLY A 76 -10.56 -15.27 14.24
C GLY A 76 -9.30 -14.47 14.53
N GLU A 77 -8.20 -14.77 13.88
CA GLU A 77 -6.93 -14.08 14.15
C GLU A 77 -6.88 -12.73 13.45
N THR A 78 -6.28 -11.76 14.12
CA THR A 78 -6.02 -10.44 13.55
C THR A 78 -4.51 -10.20 13.57
N LYS A 79 -3.97 -9.74 12.46
CA LYS A 79 -2.59 -9.29 12.38
C LYS A 79 -2.54 -7.90 11.80
N THR A 80 -1.62 -7.10 12.29
CA THR A 80 -1.41 -5.74 11.80
C THR A 80 -0.12 -5.71 11.02
N THR A 81 -0.18 -5.14 9.82
CA THR A 81 1.02 -4.93 9.02
C THR A 81 1.35 -3.44 8.99
N ARG A 82 2.64 -3.14 8.99
CA ARG A 82 3.16 -1.78 8.96
C ARG A 82 4.20 -1.72 7.87
N ILE A 83 3.96 -0.83 6.91
CA ILE A 83 4.85 -0.66 5.78
C ILE A 83 5.43 0.75 5.86
N ILE A 84 6.75 0.84 5.87
CA ILE A 84 7.44 2.12 5.99
C ILE A 84 7.65 2.68 4.59
N LEU A 85 7.16 3.90 4.38
CA LEU A 85 7.35 4.63 3.14
C LEU A 85 8.39 5.72 3.40
N THR A 86 9.54 5.56 2.78
CA THR A 86 10.63 6.53 2.91
C THR A 86 10.46 7.62 1.84
N PRO A 87 11.24 8.69 1.90
CA PRO A 87 11.18 9.70 0.83
C PRO A 87 11.37 9.08 -0.55
N ARG A 88 12.22 8.06 -0.68
CA ARG A 88 12.44 7.38 -1.95
C ARG A 88 11.16 6.72 -2.48
N SER A 89 10.24 6.34 -1.59
CA SER A 89 8.96 5.74 -2.00
C SER A 89 8.10 6.72 -2.78
N PHE A 90 8.33 8.03 -2.65
CA PHE A 90 7.57 9.07 -3.32
C PHE A 90 8.33 9.66 -4.50
N ALA A 91 9.54 9.20 -4.77
CA ALA A 91 10.45 9.85 -5.69
C ALA A 91 10.29 9.36 -7.12
N VAL A 92 10.64 10.23 -8.06
CA VAL A 92 10.85 9.88 -9.45
C VAL A 92 12.30 10.20 -9.79
N PHE A 93 12.85 9.51 -10.78
CA PHE A 93 14.21 9.77 -11.21
C PHE A 93 14.21 10.85 -12.30
N ASP A 94 14.94 11.92 -12.04
CA ASP A 94 15.09 13.02 -13.00
C ASP A 94 16.39 12.80 -13.78
N VAL A 95 16.24 12.48 -15.06
CA VAL A 95 17.41 12.20 -15.91
C VAL A 95 18.27 13.42 -16.12
N GLU A 96 17.71 14.62 -16.12
CA GLU A 96 18.47 15.83 -16.35
C GLU A 96 19.42 16.14 -15.19
N SER A 97 18.91 16.10 -13.97
CA SER A 97 19.75 16.35 -12.80
C SER A 97 20.44 15.09 -12.30
N HIS A 98 20.04 13.93 -12.84
CA HIS A 98 20.57 12.62 -12.44
C HIS A 98 20.37 12.38 -10.95
N GLU A 99 19.17 12.67 -10.48
CA GLU A 99 18.80 12.53 -9.07
C GLU A 99 17.41 11.96 -8.92
N TRP A 100 17.19 11.31 -7.77
CA TRP A 100 15.85 10.96 -7.32
C TRP A 100 15.25 12.19 -6.65
N ILE A 101 14.03 12.51 -7.01
CA ILE A 101 13.33 13.68 -6.46
C ILE A 101 11.99 13.26 -5.91
N ALA A 102 11.77 13.50 -4.61
CA ALA A 102 10.46 13.37 -3.99
C ALA A 102 9.97 14.80 -3.70
N ARG A 103 8.96 15.23 -4.44
CA ARG A 103 8.47 16.60 -4.29
C ARG A 103 7.72 16.76 -2.97
N SER A 104 7.57 18.02 -2.53
CA SER A 104 6.63 18.33 -1.47
C SER A 104 5.22 18.37 -2.05
N GLY A 105 4.21 18.28 -1.18
CA GLY A 105 2.82 18.37 -1.59
C GLY A 105 2.05 17.08 -1.35
N THR A 106 0.90 16.99 -2.00
CA THR A 106 -0.09 15.95 -1.71
C THR A 106 0.17 14.67 -2.48
N PHE A 107 0.12 13.55 -1.77
CA PHE A 107 0.14 12.21 -2.33
C PHE A 107 -1.04 11.44 -1.75
N VAL A 108 -1.50 10.43 -2.46
CA VAL A 108 -2.53 9.51 -1.97
C VAL A 108 -1.88 8.16 -1.73
N ILE A 109 -2.12 7.61 -0.55
CA ILE A 109 -1.62 6.28 -0.19
C ILE A 109 -2.82 5.36 -0.14
N GLY A 110 -2.76 4.26 -0.88
CA GLY A 110 -3.84 3.30 -0.95
C GLY A 110 -3.42 1.92 -0.48
N ALA A 111 -4.32 1.26 0.24
CA ALA A 111 -4.16 -0.13 0.62
C ALA A 111 -5.07 -0.97 -0.26
N ALA A 112 -4.50 -1.99 -0.89
CA ALA A 112 -5.20 -2.73 -1.93
C ALA A 112 -4.89 -4.22 -1.87
N ARG A 113 -5.84 -5.02 -2.35
CA ARG A 113 -5.62 -6.46 -2.57
C ARG A 113 -4.92 -6.71 -3.89
N ASN A 114 -5.15 -5.83 -4.85
CA ASN A 114 -4.47 -5.87 -6.15
C ASN A 114 -4.60 -4.48 -6.78
N ALA A 115 -4.04 -4.29 -7.96
CA ALA A 115 -4.00 -2.98 -8.60
C ALA A 115 -5.38 -2.39 -8.90
N ALA A 116 -6.40 -3.24 -9.02
CA ALA A 116 -7.76 -2.81 -9.36
C ALA A 116 -8.66 -2.68 -8.14
N ASP A 117 -8.27 -3.24 -6.99
CA ASP A 117 -9.14 -3.32 -5.82
C ASP A 117 -8.52 -2.55 -4.65
N ILE A 118 -8.69 -1.24 -4.67
CA ILE A 118 -8.23 -0.36 -3.59
C ILE A 118 -9.27 -0.42 -2.47
N VAL A 119 -8.88 -0.93 -1.32
CA VAL A 119 -9.79 -1.13 -0.19
C VAL A 119 -10.00 0.17 0.59
N SER A 120 -8.92 0.90 0.83
CA SER A 120 -9.01 2.20 1.49
C SER A 120 -7.83 3.07 1.07
N SER A 121 -7.99 4.38 1.21
CA SER A 121 -6.92 5.31 0.85
C SER A 121 -6.98 6.53 1.74
N THR A 122 -5.87 7.25 1.80
CA THR A 122 -5.79 8.49 2.55
C THR A 122 -4.80 9.43 1.87
N GLU A 123 -5.05 10.73 1.99
CA GLU A 123 -4.14 11.74 1.48
C GLU A 123 -3.12 12.07 2.55
N ILE A 124 -1.90 12.31 2.12
CA ILE A 124 -0.85 12.82 2.99
C ILE A 124 -0.21 14.02 2.31
N ASN A 125 0.45 14.84 3.10
CA ASN A 125 1.16 16.00 2.59
C ASN A 125 2.61 15.95 3.05
N ARG A 126 3.51 15.94 2.07
CA ARG A 126 4.95 16.01 2.35
C ARG A 126 5.33 17.48 2.45
N SER A 127 5.93 17.85 3.58
CA SER A 127 6.21 19.25 3.87
C SER A 127 7.45 19.78 3.17
N SER A 128 8.33 18.91 2.67
CA SER A 128 9.57 19.36 2.04
C SER A 128 9.98 18.44 0.89
N GLU A 129 10.75 19.01 -0.04
CA GLU A 129 11.30 18.24 -1.15
C GLU A 129 12.53 17.47 -0.67
N TRP A 130 12.71 16.27 -1.23
CA TRP A 130 13.84 15.43 -0.93
C TRP A 130 14.53 15.04 -2.24
N ARG A 131 15.85 15.10 -2.24
CA ARG A 131 16.65 14.72 -3.41
C ARG A 131 17.78 13.80 -3.00
N SER A 132 18.11 12.86 -3.87
CA SER A 132 19.22 11.96 -3.61
C SER A 132 19.85 11.50 -4.90
N LYS A 133 21.16 11.44 -4.91
CA LYS A 133 21.91 10.83 -6.02
C LYS A 133 21.70 9.33 -5.99
N PRO A 134 21.77 8.66 -7.16
CA PRO A 134 21.65 7.22 -7.21
C PRO A 134 22.78 6.49 -6.50
#